data_fbcb58240f8ce9b86f96c8ce2f903983
#
_entry.id   fbcb58240f8ce9b86f96c8ce2f903983
#
_cell.length_a   1.000
_cell.length_b   1.000
_cell.length_c   1.000
_cell.angle_alpha   90.00
_cell.angle_beta   90.00
_cell.angle_gamma   90.00
#
_symmetry.space_group_name_H-M   'P 1'
#
loop_
_entity.id
_entity.type
_entity.pdbx_description
1 polymer ?
#
loop_
_entity_poly.entity_id
_entity_poly.type
_entity_poly.pdbx_seq_one_letter_code
_entity_poly.pdbx_strand_id
1 'polypeptide(L)'
;MTLSSFRGRKVVVYFYPRDNTPGCTRQACAFAKAYDAFAQKNVVVIGISKDSVVSHQKFAQKYELPFILVSDPELQAIQGFGVWQEKKNYGKVSMGVVRSTFILNEEGVVEKVFSKAKPDTNAAEILEYLG
;
A
#
# COMPACT_ATOMS: atom_id res chain seq x y z
N MET A 1 -16.14 0.39 -0.96
CA MET A 1 -15.24 -0.33 -1.87
C MET A 1 -14.71 -1.59 -1.18
N THR A 2 -14.77 -2.72 -1.85
CA THR A 2 -14.23 -3.98 -1.34
C THR A 2 -13.19 -4.52 -2.32
N LEU A 3 -12.25 -5.31 -1.82
CA LEU A 3 -11.22 -5.92 -2.68
C LEU A 3 -11.82 -6.88 -3.71
N SER A 4 -12.96 -7.48 -3.40
CA SER A 4 -13.67 -8.35 -4.34
C SER A 4 -14.15 -7.65 -5.60
N SER A 5 -14.27 -6.32 -5.56
CA SER A 5 -14.64 -5.51 -6.75
C SER A 5 -13.58 -5.59 -7.86
N PHE A 6 -12.37 -6.04 -7.54
CA PHE A 6 -11.26 -6.08 -8.50
C PHE A 6 -10.96 -7.50 -9.00
N ARG A 7 -11.82 -8.48 -8.72
CA ARG A 7 -11.64 -9.82 -9.27
C ARG A 7 -11.56 -9.79 -10.80
N GLY A 8 -10.67 -10.61 -11.34
CA GLY A 8 -10.35 -10.58 -12.78
C GLY A 8 -9.11 -9.75 -13.09
N ARG A 9 -8.56 -9.04 -12.08
CA ARG A 9 -7.35 -8.23 -12.21
C ARG A 9 -6.44 -8.50 -11.02
N LYS A 10 -5.14 -8.40 -11.23
CA LYS A 10 -4.18 -8.42 -10.12
C LYS A 10 -4.24 -7.10 -9.38
N VAL A 11 -4.10 -7.17 -8.05
CA VAL A 11 -4.17 -5.99 -7.18
C VAL A 11 -2.91 -5.95 -6.32
N VAL A 12 -2.24 -4.81 -6.32
CA VAL A 12 -1.16 -4.52 -5.38
C VAL A 12 -1.76 -3.72 -4.24
N VAL A 13 -1.76 -4.29 -3.04
CA VAL A 13 -2.25 -3.64 -1.82
C VAL A 13 -1.04 -3.36 -0.94
N TYR A 14 -0.72 -2.10 -0.71
CA TYR A 14 0.38 -1.77 0.19
C TYR A 14 -0.11 -1.01 1.42
N PHE A 15 0.43 -1.40 2.56
CA PHE A 15 0.11 -0.80 3.86
C PHE A 15 1.27 0.09 4.27
N TYR A 16 0.97 1.30 4.71
CA TYR A 16 1.97 2.26 5.14
C TYR A 16 1.53 2.98 6.42
N PRO A 17 2.49 3.43 7.24
CA PRO A 17 2.16 3.97 8.56
C PRO A 17 1.37 5.27 8.55
N ARG A 18 1.71 6.23 7.67
CA ARG A 18 1.11 7.56 7.78
C ARG A 18 1.31 8.39 6.52
N ASP A 19 0.25 9.10 6.10
CA ASP A 19 0.31 10.06 4.99
C ASP A 19 1.36 11.15 5.25
N ASN A 20 1.98 11.59 4.16
CA ASN A 20 2.85 12.77 4.13
C ASN A 20 4.07 12.68 5.07
N THR A 21 4.52 11.47 5.39
CA THR A 21 5.81 11.24 6.05
C THR A 21 6.87 10.95 4.99
N PRO A 22 8.18 11.16 5.29
CA PRO A 22 9.21 11.03 4.24
C PRO A 22 9.22 9.68 3.53
N GLY A 23 9.22 8.58 4.26
CA GLY A 23 9.24 7.24 3.67
C GLY A 23 7.97 6.91 2.90
N CYS A 24 6.81 7.24 3.48
CA CYS A 24 5.53 6.99 2.83
C CYS A 24 5.35 7.83 1.57
N THR A 25 5.85 9.06 1.59
CA THR A 25 5.83 9.93 0.41
C THR A 25 6.71 9.37 -0.70
N ARG A 26 7.92 8.92 -0.38
CA ARG A 26 8.81 8.31 -1.38
C ARG A 26 8.19 7.06 -2.00
N GLN A 27 7.58 6.21 -1.18
CA GLN A 27 6.90 5.00 -1.68
C GLN A 27 5.73 5.35 -2.60
N ALA A 28 4.88 6.28 -2.18
CA ALA A 28 3.73 6.71 -2.99
C ALA A 28 4.18 7.32 -4.31
N CYS A 29 5.20 8.18 -4.28
CA CYS A 29 5.73 8.79 -5.50
C CYS A 29 6.37 7.75 -6.43
N ALA A 30 7.02 6.71 -5.88
CA ALA A 30 7.57 5.63 -6.68
C ALA A 30 6.47 4.84 -7.39
N PHE A 31 5.37 4.55 -6.71
CA PHE A 31 4.20 3.91 -7.34
C PHE A 31 3.57 4.83 -8.40
N ALA A 32 3.45 6.13 -8.11
CA ALA A 32 2.89 7.09 -9.07
C ALA A 32 3.74 7.16 -10.34
N LYS A 33 5.05 7.17 -10.19
CA LYS A 33 5.99 7.21 -11.31
C LYS A 33 5.91 5.94 -12.17
N ALA A 34 5.63 4.80 -11.53
CA ALA A 34 5.51 3.51 -12.19
C ALA A 34 4.07 3.18 -12.61
N TYR A 35 3.13 4.09 -12.39
CA TYR A 35 1.71 3.81 -12.57
C TYR A 35 1.35 3.31 -13.95
N ASP A 36 1.91 3.91 -15.01
CA ASP A 36 1.62 3.50 -16.38
C ASP A 36 2.07 2.06 -16.64
N ALA A 37 3.18 1.65 -16.06
CA ALA A 37 3.66 0.27 -16.19
C ALA A 37 2.70 -0.72 -15.52
N PHE A 38 2.16 -0.37 -14.35
CA PHE A 38 1.14 -1.19 -13.70
C PHE A 38 -0.16 -1.25 -14.52
N ALA A 39 -0.59 -0.10 -15.05
CA ALA A 39 -1.80 -0.03 -15.86
C ALA A 39 -1.69 -0.87 -17.12
N GLN A 40 -0.52 -0.87 -17.77
CA GLN A 40 -0.28 -1.70 -18.96
C GLN A 40 -0.37 -3.19 -18.65
N LYS A 41 -0.07 -3.59 -17.43
CA LYS A 41 -0.19 -4.99 -16.97
C LYS A 41 -1.58 -5.29 -16.41
N ASN A 42 -2.51 -4.34 -16.49
CA ASN A 42 -3.86 -4.47 -15.93
C ASN A 42 -3.85 -4.72 -14.42
N VAL A 43 -2.95 -4.06 -13.70
CA VAL A 43 -2.78 -4.20 -12.25
C VAL A 43 -3.27 -2.96 -11.55
N VAL A 44 -4.12 -3.15 -10.53
CA VAL A 44 -4.63 -2.07 -9.68
C VAL A 44 -3.67 -1.86 -8.51
N VAL A 45 -3.39 -0.60 -8.16
CA VAL A 45 -2.57 -0.26 -6.99
C VAL A 45 -3.46 0.42 -5.95
N ILE A 46 -3.42 -0.07 -4.72
CA ILE A 46 -4.20 0.45 -3.60
C ILE A 46 -3.27 0.64 -2.40
N GLY A 47 -3.24 1.86 -1.87
CA GLY A 47 -2.52 2.15 -0.62
C GLY A 47 -3.51 2.23 0.54
N ILE A 48 -3.17 1.62 1.67
CA ILE A 48 -4.03 1.60 2.85
C ILE A 48 -3.25 2.09 4.07
N SER A 49 -3.84 3.02 4.80
CA SER A 49 -3.36 3.44 6.12
C SER A 49 -4.55 3.74 7.03
N LYS A 50 -4.27 4.01 8.29
CA LYS A 50 -5.31 4.39 9.25
C LYS A 50 -5.70 5.86 9.18
N ASP A 51 -5.06 6.65 8.33
CA ASP A 51 -5.35 8.07 8.16
C ASP A 51 -6.77 8.28 7.64
N SER A 52 -7.31 9.48 7.87
CA SER A 52 -8.67 9.82 7.44
C SER A 52 -8.77 9.99 5.92
N VAL A 53 -10.00 9.95 5.42
CA VAL A 53 -10.28 10.24 4.01
C VAL A 53 -9.79 11.63 3.62
N VAL A 54 -9.98 12.62 4.51
CA VAL A 54 -9.51 13.99 4.26
C VAL A 54 -8.00 14.05 4.14
N SER A 55 -7.27 13.34 5.01
CA SER A 55 -5.82 13.24 4.95
C SER A 55 -5.36 12.63 3.62
N HIS A 56 -5.99 11.55 3.20
CA HIS A 56 -5.69 10.90 1.92
C HIS A 56 -5.95 11.82 0.72
N GLN A 57 -7.04 12.58 0.75
CA GLN A 57 -7.33 13.54 -0.31
C GLN A 57 -6.24 14.59 -0.45
N LYS A 58 -5.79 15.16 0.68
CA LYS A 58 -4.71 16.16 0.69
C LYS A 58 -3.40 15.56 0.20
N PHE A 59 -3.08 14.36 0.65
CA PHE A 59 -1.87 13.65 0.24
C PHE A 59 -1.87 13.37 -1.26
N ALA A 60 -2.97 12.81 -1.77
CA ALA A 60 -3.12 12.51 -3.19
C ALA A 60 -3.03 13.76 -4.06
N GLN A 61 -3.64 14.87 -3.65
CA GLN A 61 -3.58 16.13 -4.37
C GLN A 61 -2.16 16.71 -4.39
N LYS A 62 -1.50 16.69 -3.24
CA LYS A 62 -0.16 17.28 -3.11
C LYS A 62 0.87 16.63 -4.01
N TYR A 63 0.79 15.31 -4.17
CA TYR A 63 1.76 14.53 -4.95
C TYR A 63 1.17 13.96 -6.24
N GLU A 64 -0.06 14.36 -6.59
CA GLU A 64 -0.73 13.92 -7.83
C GLU A 64 -0.72 12.41 -7.97
N LEU A 65 -1.14 11.71 -6.90
CA LEU A 65 -1.15 10.25 -6.88
C LEU A 65 -2.31 9.71 -7.74
N PRO A 66 -2.02 8.90 -8.77
CA PRO A 66 -3.05 8.43 -9.71
C PRO A 66 -3.77 7.16 -9.25
N PHE A 67 -3.38 6.57 -8.14
CA PHE A 67 -3.95 5.33 -7.65
C PHE A 67 -4.84 5.56 -6.42
N ILE A 68 -5.48 4.50 -5.95
CA ILE A 68 -6.48 4.56 -4.89
C ILE A 68 -5.81 4.55 -3.52
N LEU A 69 -6.24 5.44 -2.63
CA LEU A 69 -5.88 5.40 -1.21
C LEU A 69 -7.14 5.08 -0.40
N VAL A 70 -7.04 4.10 0.49
CA VAL A 70 -8.15 3.64 1.32
C VAL A 70 -7.87 3.98 2.79
N SER A 71 -8.84 4.61 3.43
CA SER A 71 -8.80 4.93 4.85
C SER A 71 -9.30 3.73 5.67
N ASP A 72 -8.51 3.31 6.66
CA ASP A 72 -8.85 2.18 7.52
C ASP A 72 -8.65 2.56 9.00
N PRO A 73 -9.41 3.56 9.51
CA PRO A 73 -9.21 4.06 10.88
C PRO A 73 -9.57 3.02 11.95
N GLU A 74 -10.42 2.06 11.62
CA GLU A 74 -10.81 0.99 12.54
C GLU A 74 -9.90 -0.23 12.46
N LEU A 75 -8.87 -0.18 11.63
CA LEU A 75 -7.82 -1.19 11.49
C LEU A 75 -8.34 -2.55 11.00
N GLN A 76 -9.45 -2.59 10.28
CA GLN A 76 -10.04 -3.84 9.82
C GLN A 76 -9.14 -4.58 8.83
N ALA A 77 -8.74 -3.91 7.75
CA ALA A 77 -7.83 -4.49 6.77
C ALA A 77 -6.43 -4.62 7.34
N ILE A 78 -5.99 -3.61 8.08
CA ILE A 78 -4.64 -3.57 8.69
C ILE A 78 -4.45 -4.78 9.61
N GLN A 79 -5.42 -5.10 10.45
CA GLN A 79 -5.36 -6.28 11.31
C GLN A 79 -5.61 -7.56 10.53
N GLY A 80 -6.53 -7.53 9.57
CA GLY A 80 -6.87 -8.69 8.75
C GLY A 80 -5.69 -9.21 7.93
N PHE A 81 -4.80 -8.31 7.48
CA PHE A 81 -3.58 -8.70 6.76
C PHE A 81 -2.38 -8.92 7.68
N GLY A 82 -2.56 -8.77 9.00
CA GLY A 82 -1.50 -9.07 9.96
C GLY A 82 -0.38 -8.04 10.02
N VAL A 83 -0.62 -6.82 9.57
CA VAL A 83 0.43 -5.76 9.52
C VAL A 83 0.36 -4.79 10.69
N TRP A 84 -0.54 -5.01 11.64
CA TRP A 84 -0.61 -4.25 12.89
C TRP A 84 0.20 -4.98 13.93
N GLN A 85 1.41 -4.48 14.21
CA GLN A 85 2.40 -5.21 15.00
C GLN A 85 3.10 -4.27 15.99
N GLU A 86 3.75 -4.86 16.99
CA GLU A 86 4.59 -4.11 17.91
C GLU A 86 5.80 -3.53 17.19
N LYS A 87 6.08 -2.28 17.47
CA LYS A 87 7.27 -1.57 16.99
C LYS A 87 8.04 -1.04 18.19
N LYS A 88 9.35 -1.26 18.20
CA LYS A 88 10.24 -0.67 19.19
C LYS A 88 10.91 0.56 18.58
N ASN A 89 10.84 1.67 19.31
CA ASN A 89 11.46 2.92 18.89
C ASN A 89 12.04 3.62 20.12
N TYR A 90 13.36 3.74 20.19
CA TYR A 90 14.06 4.35 21.33
C TYR A 90 13.69 3.71 22.68
N GLY A 91 13.57 2.38 22.72
CA GLY A 91 13.22 1.64 23.93
C GLY A 91 11.74 1.64 24.27
N LYS A 92 10.91 2.33 23.52
CA LYS A 92 9.45 2.31 23.69
C LYS A 92 8.82 1.30 22.75
N VAL A 93 7.85 0.54 23.27
CA VAL A 93 7.07 -0.41 22.48
C VAL A 93 5.71 0.19 22.22
N SER A 94 5.31 0.23 20.95
CA SER A 94 3.96 0.68 20.56
C SER A 94 3.47 -0.14 19.40
N MET A 95 2.15 -0.21 19.22
CA MET A 95 1.55 -0.85 18.05
C MET A 95 1.59 0.11 16.87
N GLY A 96 1.82 -0.44 15.69
CA GLY A 96 1.86 0.35 14.46
C GLY A 96 1.78 -0.51 13.23
N VAL A 97 1.62 0.15 12.07
CA VAL A 97 1.57 -0.53 10.78
C VAL A 97 2.99 -0.85 10.33
N VAL A 98 3.26 -2.12 10.07
CA VAL A 98 4.50 -2.55 9.43
C VAL A 98 4.32 -2.40 7.92
N ARG A 99 5.20 -1.62 7.29
CA ARG A 99 5.14 -1.37 5.84
C ARG A 99 5.23 -2.71 5.10
N SER A 100 4.14 -3.10 4.46
CA SER A 100 4.03 -4.40 3.81
C SER A 100 3.23 -4.26 2.52
N THR A 101 3.55 -5.07 1.52
CA THR A 101 2.83 -5.07 0.25
C THR A 101 2.42 -6.49 -0.10
N PHE A 102 1.18 -6.63 -0.53
CA PHE A 102 0.59 -7.90 -0.92
C PHE A 102 0.16 -7.82 -2.38
N ILE A 103 0.45 -8.86 -3.14
CA ILE A 103 -0.06 -8.98 -4.51
C ILE A 103 -1.16 -10.03 -4.49
N LEU A 104 -2.36 -9.62 -4.89
CA LEU A 104 -3.51 -10.52 -5.02
C LEU A 104 -3.65 -10.93 -6.47
N ASN A 105 -3.95 -12.22 -6.69
CA ASN A 105 -4.20 -12.71 -8.04
C ASN A 105 -5.62 -12.32 -8.49
N GLU A 106 -6.01 -12.75 -9.70
CA GLU A 106 -7.29 -12.41 -10.30
C GLU A 106 -8.48 -12.97 -9.51
N GLU A 107 -8.25 -13.94 -8.65
CA GLU A 107 -9.28 -14.53 -7.79
C GLU A 107 -9.35 -13.86 -6.41
N GLY A 108 -8.49 -12.88 -6.16
CA GLY A 108 -8.44 -12.18 -4.89
C GLY A 108 -7.63 -12.90 -3.81
N VAL A 109 -6.80 -13.86 -4.19
CA VAL A 109 -5.95 -14.63 -3.27
C VAL A 109 -4.55 -14.05 -3.27
N VAL A 110 -3.94 -13.94 -2.09
CA VAL A 110 -2.56 -13.44 -1.95
C VAL A 110 -1.59 -14.41 -2.63
N GLU A 111 -0.87 -13.93 -3.63
CA GLU A 111 0.14 -14.73 -4.32
C GLU A 111 1.57 -14.37 -3.93
N LYS A 112 1.80 -13.16 -3.41
CA LYS A 112 3.13 -12.69 -3.04
C LYS A 112 3.05 -11.67 -1.93
N VAL A 113 4.00 -11.74 -0.98
CA VAL A 113 4.09 -10.79 0.15
C VAL A 113 5.49 -10.17 0.17
N PHE A 114 5.55 -8.85 0.31
CA PHE A 114 6.78 -8.11 0.59
C PHE A 114 6.68 -7.57 2.02
N SER A 115 7.16 -8.34 3.00
CA SER A 115 7.22 -7.91 4.39
C SER A 115 8.31 -6.87 4.58
N LYS A 116 8.04 -5.87 5.43
CA LYS A 116 8.99 -4.79 5.70
C LYS A 116 9.49 -4.15 4.40
N ALA A 117 8.54 -3.83 3.52
CA ALA A 117 8.83 -3.27 2.20
C ALA A 117 9.64 -1.98 2.31
N LYS A 118 10.60 -1.83 1.41
CA LYS A 118 11.45 -0.62 1.36
C LYS A 118 10.78 0.44 0.49
N PRO A 119 10.58 1.66 1.00
CA PRO A 119 9.86 2.70 0.25
C PRO A 119 10.44 3.00 -1.13
N ASP A 120 11.76 3.01 -1.25
CA ASP A 120 12.43 3.46 -2.47
C ASP A 120 12.45 2.41 -3.58
N THR A 121 12.34 1.13 -3.25
CA THR A 121 12.56 0.03 -4.21
C THR A 121 11.34 -0.86 -4.42
N ASN A 122 10.33 -0.78 -3.54
CA ASN A 122 9.22 -1.73 -3.54
C ASN A 122 8.45 -1.74 -4.87
N ALA A 123 8.16 -0.57 -5.46
CA ALA A 123 7.44 -0.50 -6.74
C ALA A 123 8.21 -1.22 -7.85
N ALA A 124 9.53 -1.00 -7.93
CA ALA A 124 10.37 -1.67 -8.93
C ALA A 124 10.45 -3.18 -8.71
N GLU A 125 10.55 -3.61 -7.44
CA GLU A 125 10.56 -5.04 -7.09
C GLU A 125 9.27 -5.73 -7.53
N ILE A 126 8.14 -5.07 -7.35
CA ILE A 126 6.83 -5.60 -7.75
C ILE A 126 6.75 -5.73 -9.27
N LEU A 127 7.18 -4.71 -10.01
CA LEU A 127 7.19 -4.76 -11.47
C LEU A 127 8.07 -5.88 -11.98
N GLU A 128 9.23 -6.09 -11.37
CA GLU A 128 10.12 -7.20 -11.72
C GLU A 128 9.44 -8.56 -11.47
N TYR A 129 8.76 -8.69 -10.35
CA TYR A 129 8.01 -9.91 -10.02
C TYR A 129 6.90 -10.18 -11.03
N LEU A 130 6.19 -9.14 -11.45
CA LEU A 130 5.06 -9.28 -12.39
C LEU A 130 5.53 -9.62 -13.83
N GLY A 131 6.77 -9.33 -14.14
CA GLY A 131 7.33 -9.62 -15.47
C GLY A 131 7.01 -8.55 -16.49
#